data_716bee1ae49f411a4f10fd6d8ff48fd3
#
_entry.id   716bee1ae49f411a4f10fd6d8ff48fd3
#
_cell.length_a   1.000
_cell.length_b   1.000
_cell.length_c   1.000
_cell.angle_alpha   90.00
_cell.angle_beta   90.00
_cell.angle_gamma   90.00
#
_symmetry.space_group_name_H-M   'P 1'
#
loop_
_entity.id
_entity.type
_entity.pdbx_description
1 polymer ?
#
loop_
_entity_poly.entity_id
_entity_poly.type
_entity_poly.pdbx_seq_one_letter_code
_entity_poly.pdbx_strand_id
1 'polypeptide(L)'
;MKRAILFIVCVAASILSVQAQEHRHHRHERESKEGAGSAALQQESPEQPKYNGAHISFECKKHNFGEVQRKGGNLTVKFEYVNDGTEPLVITRIATSCTCIHADYRRRPLDVGEHGVIELTYEPHKMEAGAFNKVVQVYSNSVDGMHLLTVSGSSIEK
;
A
#
# COMPACT_ATOMS: atom_id res chain seq x y z
N MET A 1 31.86 22.40 -9.98
CA MET A 1 32.58 21.18 -9.58
C MET A 1 31.54 20.03 -9.57
N LYS A 2 31.69 19.15 -10.54
CA LYS A 2 30.78 18.02 -10.79
C LYS A 2 31.14 16.89 -9.82
N ARG A 3 30.19 16.38 -9.05
CA ARG A 3 30.33 15.12 -8.31
C ARG A 3 29.39 14.08 -8.85
N ALA A 4 29.96 13.12 -9.57
CA ALA A 4 29.32 11.94 -10.09
C ALA A 4 29.00 10.99 -8.93
N ILE A 5 27.77 10.49 -8.91
CA ILE A 5 27.33 9.44 -7.99
C ILE A 5 27.46 8.10 -8.72
N LEU A 6 28.31 7.28 -8.16
CA LEU A 6 28.67 5.94 -8.63
C LEU A 6 27.60 4.94 -8.21
N PHE A 7 26.91 4.34 -9.19
CA PHE A 7 26.02 3.19 -8.96
C PHE A 7 26.87 1.93 -8.76
N ILE A 8 26.81 1.35 -7.58
CA ILE A 8 27.39 0.02 -7.31
C ILE A 8 26.30 -1.02 -7.56
N VAL A 9 26.44 -1.72 -8.67
CA VAL A 9 25.66 -2.93 -9.00
C VAL A 9 26.34 -4.10 -8.31
N CYS A 10 25.70 -4.68 -7.30
CA CYS A 10 26.10 -5.96 -6.72
C CYS A 10 25.52 -7.11 -7.55
N VAL A 11 26.36 -7.66 -8.42
CA VAL A 11 26.11 -8.96 -9.05
C VAL A 11 26.80 -10.02 -8.18
N ALA A 12 26.02 -10.84 -7.50
CA ALA A 12 26.52 -12.04 -6.84
C ALA A 12 26.12 -13.26 -7.67
N ALA A 13 27.09 -13.76 -8.42
CA ALA A 13 27.04 -15.08 -9.05
C ALA A 13 27.38 -16.14 -7.99
N SER A 14 26.53 -17.14 -7.84
CA SER A 14 26.87 -18.35 -7.14
C SER A 14 26.61 -19.55 -8.04
N ILE A 15 27.71 -20.18 -8.39
CA ILE A 15 27.84 -21.35 -9.26
C ILE A 15 27.95 -22.61 -8.39
N LEU A 16 27.41 -23.70 -8.91
CA LEU A 16 27.63 -25.13 -8.66
C LEU A 16 27.05 -25.80 -7.42
N SER A 17 26.21 -26.81 -7.68
CA SER A 17 26.64 -28.22 -7.51
C SER A 17 25.72 -29.16 -8.27
N VAL A 18 26.32 -29.91 -9.16
CA VAL A 18 25.83 -31.09 -9.86
C VAL A 18 25.79 -32.26 -8.88
N GLN A 19 24.69 -32.97 -8.83
CA GLN A 19 24.75 -34.41 -8.49
C GLN A 19 23.71 -35.18 -9.31
N ALA A 20 24.27 -36.08 -10.11
CA ALA A 20 23.56 -37.07 -10.89
C ALA A 20 23.09 -38.23 -9.98
N GLN A 21 21.88 -38.68 -10.20
CA GLN A 21 21.51 -40.05 -9.87
C GLN A 21 20.63 -40.63 -10.98
N GLU A 22 21.26 -41.61 -11.60
CA GLU A 22 20.74 -42.52 -12.57
C GLU A 22 19.76 -43.50 -11.92
N HIS A 23 18.55 -43.66 -12.46
CA HIS A 23 17.84 -44.94 -12.42
C HIS A 23 17.03 -45.16 -13.69
N ARG A 24 17.35 -46.33 -14.25
CA ARG A 24 16.95 -46.91 -15.52
C ARG A 24 15.47 -47.34 -15.57
N HIS A 25 15.03 -47.43 -16.84
CA HIS A 25 14.01 -48.29 -17.45
C HIS A 25 12.52 -47.97 -17.23
N HIS A 26 11.79 -47.50 -18.23
CA HIS A 26 11.14 -48.41 -19.19
C HIS A 26 10.72 -47.66 -20.47
N ARG A 27 11.06 -48.30 -21.56
CA ARG A 27 10.80 -47.99 -22.94
C ARG A 27 9.33 -48.25 -23.29
N HIS A 28 8.61 -47.23 -23.85
CA HIS A 28 7.56 -47.46 -24.83
C HIS A 28 7.59 -46.32 -25.86
N GLU A 29 8.01 -46.72 -27.07
CA GLU A 29 7.81 -45.93 -28.29
C GLU A 29 6.31 -45.82 -28.58
N ARG A 30 5.85 -44.67 -28.94
CA ARG A 30 4.89 -44.39 -30.01
C ARG A 30 5.01 -42.97 -30.51
N GLU A 31 5.14 -42.94 -31.81
CA GLU A 31 5.34 -41.83 -32.75
C GLU A 31 4.24 -40.77 -32.79
N SER A 32 4.72 -39.58 -33.16
CA SER A 32 4.12 -38.55 -34.02
C SER A 32 2.84 -37.80 -33.57
N LYS A 33 2.95 -36.49 -33.34
CA LYS A 33 2.53 -35.48 -34.33
C LYS A 33 2.86 -34.08 -33.83
N GLU A 34 3.43 -33.29 -34.74
CA GLU A 34 3.58 -31.85 -34.66
C GLU A 34 2.26 -31.16 -34.35
N GLY A 35 2.33 -30.12 -33.49
CA GLY A 35 1.21 -29.27 -33.17
C GLY A 35 1.71 -27.99 -32.49
N ALA A 36 1.93 -27.00 -33.33
CA ALA A 36 2.01 -25.56 -33.10
C ALA A 36 1.91 -25.03 -31.68
N GLY A 37 2.87 -24.13 -31.36
CA GLY A 37 2.89 -23.31 -30.17
C GLY A 37 1.59 -22.55 -29.92
N SER A 38 1.04 -22.73 -28.75
CA SER A 38 0.09 -21.79 -28.16
C SER A 38 0.76 -21.21 -26.95
N ALA A 39 1.19 -19.96 -27.10
CA ALA A 39 1.54 -19.11 -25.97
C ALA A 39 0.30 -19.05 -25.07
N ALA A 40 0.33 -19.78 -23.98
CA ALA A 40 -0.67 -19.65 -22.92
C ALA A 40 -0.51 -18.25 -22.34
N LEU A 41 -1.37 -17.33 -22.79
CA LEU A 41 -1.70 -16.14 -22.04
C LEU A 41 -2.20 -16.63 -20.68
N GLN A 42 -1.40 -16.41 -19.65
CA GLN A 42 -1.85 -16.56 -18.28
C GLN A 42 -2.96 -15.54 -18.08
N GLN A 43 -4.19 -16.02 -18.23
CA GLN A 43 -5.37 -15.30 -17.76
C GLN A 43 -5.23 -15.28 -16.24
N GLU A 44 -4.84 -14.12 -15.69
CA GLU A 44 -5.10 -13.82 -14.29
C GLU A 44 -6.60 -14.03 -14.08
N SER A 45 -6.92 -15.09 -13.37
CA SER A 45 -8.27 -15.35 -12.89
C SER A 45 -8.65 -14.15 -12.03
N PRO A 46 -9.81 -13.50 -12.25
CA PRO A 46 -10.25 -12.43 -11.37
C PRO A 46 -10.33 -13.00 -9.94
N GLU A 47 -9.46 -12.51 -9.09
CA GLU A 47 -9.42 -12.88 -7.68
C GLU A 47 -10.81 -12.63 -7.09
N GLN A 48 -11.45 -13.68 -6.61
CA GLN A 48 -12.80 -13.55 -6.05
C GLN A 48 -12.76 -12.59 -4.86
N PRO A 49 -13.71 -11.66 -4.73
CA PRO A 49 -13.70 -10.69 -3.65
C PRO A 49 -13.67 -11.41 -2.30
N LYS A 50 -12.66 -11.11 -1.52
CA LYS A 50 -12.36 -11.74 -0.22
C LYS A 50 -13.42 -11.42 0.84
N TYR A 51 -14.13 -10.30 0.66
CA TYR A 51 -15.10 -9.78 1.62
C TYR A 51 -16.47 -9.68 0.99
N ASN A 52 -17.51 -10.08 1.75
CA ASN A 52 -18.89 -9.91 1.35
C ASN A 52 -19.44 -8.62 1.97
N GLY A 53 -19.70 -7.61 1.14
CA GLY A 53 -20.03 -6.25 1.52
C GLY A 53 -18.95 -5.26 1.11
N ALA A 54 -19.09 -3.99 1.46
CA ALA A 54 -18.06 -2.98 1.24
C ALA A 54 -16.84 -3.27 2.12
N HIS A 55 -15.63 -3.15 1.58
CA HIS A 55 -14.40 -3.31 2.35
C HIS A 55 -13.37 -2.27 1.94
N ILE A 56 -12.65 -1.71 2.91
CA ILE A 56 -11.61 -0.71 2.71
C ILE A 56 -10.24 -1.29 3.03
N SER A 57 -9.40 -1.41 2.03
CA SER A 57 -8.01 -1.84 2.16
C SER A 57 -7.07 -0.66 1.97
N PHE A 58 -6.26 -0.36 2.98
CA PHE A 58 -5.25 0.70 2.92
C PHE A 58 -3.89 0.11 2.58
N GLU A 59 -3.14 0.74 1.67
CA GLU A 59 -1.75 0.38 1.39
C GLU A 59 -0.87 0.60 2.62
N CYS A 60 -1.07 1.72 3.30
CA CYS A 60 -0.36 2.06 4.53
C CYS A 60 -1.31 2.77 5.50
N LYS A 61 -1.23 2.44 6.79
CA LYS A 61 -2.05 3.08 7.84
C LYS A 61 -1.23 4.00 8.76
N LYS A 62 0.08 4.11 8.53
CA LYS A 62 0.99 4.90 9.38
C LYS A 62 1.94 5.72 8.53
N HIS A 63 2.15 6.97 8.91
CA HIS A 63 3.14 7.83 8.29
C HIS A 63 3.98 8.53 9.35
N ASN A 64 5.30 8.59 9.12
CA ASN A 64 6.23 9.31 9.98
C ASN A 64 6.84 10.48 9.21
N PHE A 65 6.54 11.70 9.63
CA PHE A 65 7.09 12.92 9.05
C PHE A 65 8.57 13.16 9.41
N GLY A 66 9.12 12.37 10.37
CA GLY A 66 10.44 12.62 10.89
C GLY A 66 10.53 13.91 11.73
N GLU A 67 11.65 14.61 11.62
CA GLU A 67 11.84 15.91 12.26
C GLU A 67 11.26 17.03 11.41
N VAL A 68 10.38 17.83 11.97
CA VAL A 68 9.67 18.91 11.27
C VAL A 68 9.84 20.24 11.99
N GLN A 69 9.93 21.32 11.24
CA GLN A 69 9.99 22.67 11.82
C GLN A 69 8.58 23.13 12.20
N ARG A 70 8.42 23.57 13.45
CA ARG A 70 7.11 24.03 13.95
C ARG A 70 6.53 25.19 13.12
N LYS A 71 7.38 26.09 12.63
CA LYS A 71 7.01 27.24 11.79
C LYS A 71 7.27 26.99 10.30
N GLY A 72 7.56 25.74 9.90
CA GLY A 72 7.88 25.37 8.53
C GLY A 72 6.67 25.24 7.59
N GLY A 73 5.46 25.48 8.10
CA GLY A 73 4.23 25.35 7.34
C GLY A 73 3.48 24.03 7.63
N ASN A 74 2.41 23.83 6.89
CA ASN A 74 1.57 22.64 7.01
C ASN A 74 2.22 21.45 6.31
N LEU A 75 2.01 20.26 6.87
CA LEU A 75 2.51 19.00 6.33
C LEU A 75 1.34 18.15 5.87
N THR A 76 1.43 17.65 4.65
CA THR A 76 0.36 16.86 4.04
C THR A 76 0.85 15.46 3.72
N VAL A 77 0.01 14.46 4.00
CA VAL A 77 0.23 13.07 3.64
C VAL A 77 -1.03 12.48 3.03
N LYS A 78 -0.87 11.60 2.05
CA LYS A 78 -1.95 10.87 1.38
C LYS A 78 -1.94 9.43 1.85
N PHE A 79 -3.11 8.95 2.23
CA PHE A 79 -3.37 7.55 2.53
C PHE A 79 -4.23 6.98 1.41
N GLU A 80 -3.63 6.14 0.61
CA GLU A 80 -4.30 5.49 -0.51
C GLU A 80 -5.04 4.24 -0.02
N TYR A 81 -6.22 4.01 -0.57
CA TYR A 81 -7.06 2.87 -0.25
C TYR A 81 -7.83 2.40 -1.47
N VAL A 82 -8.28 1.16 -1.44
CA VAL A 82 -9.10 0.54 -2.47
C VAL A 82 -10.35 -0.08 -1.82
N ASN A 83 -11.45 -0.08 -2.56
CA ASN A 83 -12.61 -0.89 -2.21
C ASN A 83 -12.41 -2.30 -2.80
N ASP A 84 -11.93 -3.23 -2.00
CA ASP A 84 -11.75 -4.64 -2.37
C ASP A 84 -12.90 -5.55 -1.88
N GLY A 85 -14.04 -4.95 -1.56
CA GLY A 85 -15.29 -5.63 -1.23
C GLY A 85 -16.15 -5.95 -2.45
N THR A 86 -17.42 -6.27 -2.18
CA THR A 86 -18.44 -6.60 -3.21
C THR A 86 -19.49 -5.52 -3.39
N GLU A 87 -19.50 -4.48 -2.54
CA GLU A 87 -20.47 -3.40 -2.54
C GLU A 87 -19.78 -2.03 -2.55
N PRO A 88 -20.47 -0.95 -2.97
CA PRO A 88 -19.91 0.39 -2.93
C PRO A 88 -19.51 0.82 -1.52
N LEU A 89 -18.29 1.37 -1.39
CA LEU A 89 -17.72 1.85 -0.14
C LEU A 89 -18.01 3.34 0.06
N VAL A 90 -18.46 3.70 1.26
CA VAL A 90 -18.70 5.10 1.65
C VAL A 90 -17.97 5.40 2.95
N ILE A 91 -17.09 6.40 2.95
CA ILE A 91 -16.56 6.97 4.19
C ILE A 91 -17.63 7.90 4.76
N THR A 92 -18.17 7.55 5.91
CA THR A 92 -19.26 8.29 6.55
C THR A 92 -18.78 9.46 7.37
N ARG A 93 -17.62 9.28 8.04
CA ARG A 93 -17.01 10.29 8.91
C ARG A 93 -15.52 10.02 9.12
N ILE A 94 -14.75 11.10 9.25
CA ILE A 94 -13.39 11.04 9.79
C ILE A 94 -13.36 11.87 11.07
N ALA A 95 -12.85 11.28 12.16
CA ALA A 95 -12.67 11.95 13.45
C ALA A 95 -11.19 12.05 13.78
N THR A 96 -10.76 13.24 14.18
CA THR A 96 -9.38 13.54 14.59
C THR A 96 -9.32 13.83 16.08
N SER A 97 -8.26 13.40 16.74
CA SER A 97 -8.03 13.67 18.17
C SER A 97 -7.48 15.07 18.48
N CYS A 98 -7.24 15.88 17.44
CA CYS A 98 -6.56 17.18 17.55
C CYS A 98 -7.09 18.15 16.47
N THR A 99 -7.28 19.39 16.84
CA THR A 99 -7.58 20.48 15.89
C THR A 99 -6.39 20.82 14.98
N CYS A 100 -5.23 20.23 15.24
CA CYS A 100 -4.01 20.35 14.45
C CYS A 100 -4.00 19.43 13.20
N ILE A 101 -5.03 18.60 12.99
CA ILE A 101 -5.16 17.73 11.83
C ILE A 101 -6.48 18.02 11.13
N HIS A 102 -6.37 18.23 9.82
CA HIS A 102 -7.49 18.30 8.89
C HIS A 102 -7.46 17.10 7.96
N ALA A 103 -8.64 16.55 7.67
CA ALA A 103 -8.79 15.44 6.73
C ALA A 103 -9.67 15.88 5.56
N ASP A 104 -9.16 15.69 4.35
CA ASP A 104 -9.93 15.80 3.11
C ASP A 104 -10.09 14.42 2.48
N TYR A 105 -11.31 14.09 2.07
CA TYR A 105 -11.66 12.78 1.54
C TYR A 105 -12.90 12.82 0.66
N ARG A 106 -13.02 11.83 -0.22
CA ARG A 106 -14.18 11.65 -1.08
C ARG A 106 -15.40 11.25 -0.26
N ARG A 107 -16.49 11.99 -0.40
CA ARG A 107 -17.77 11.71 0.28
C ARG A 107 -18.77 10.92 -0.58
N ARG A 108 -18.45 10.72 -1.86
CA ARG A 108 -19.25 9.91 -2.78
C ARG A 108 -18.89 8.43 -2.65
N PRO A 109 -19.83 7.52 -2.93
CA PRO A 109 -19.52 6.09 -2.99
C PRO A 109 -18.31 5.82 -3.91
N LEU A 110 -17.51 4.86 -3.53
CA LEU A 110 -16.38 4.32 -4.26
C LEU A 110 -16.77 2.94 -4.76
N ASP A 111 -16.76 2.73 -6.06
CA ASP A 111 -17.15 1.46 -6.66
C ASP A 111 -16.14 0.34 -6.34
N VAL A 112 -16.56 -0.91 -6.53
CA VAL A 112 -15.70 -2.08 -6.30
C VAL A 112 -14.47 -2.03 -7.20
N GLY A 113 -13.29 -2.21 -6.62
CA GLY A 113 -11.99 -2.10 -7.30
C GLY A 113 -11.54 -0.66 -7.55
N GLU A 114 -12.32 0.36 -7.19
CA GLU A 114 -11.92 1.76 -7.34
C GLU A 114 -10.99 2.19 -6.19
N HIS A 115 -10.02 3.04 -6.52
CA HIS A 115 -9.07 3.61 -5.57
C HIS A 115 -9.55 4.98 -5.06
N GLY A 116 -9.28 5.23 -3.79
CA GLY A 116 -9.54 6.51 -3.14
C GLY A 116 -8.33 7.00 -2.36
N VAL A 117 -8.38 8.27 -1.96
CA VAL A 117 -7.31 8.91 -1.18
C VAL A 117 -7.95 9.68 -0.02
N ILE A 118 -7.37 9.53 1.17
CA ILE A 118 -7.58 10.42 2.31
C ILE A 118 -6.33 11.27 2.45
N GLU A 119 -6.49 12.58 2.32
CA GLU A 119 -5.42 13.54 2.53
C GLU A 119 -5.50 14.10 3.95
N LEU A 120 -4.42 13.94 4.73
CA LEU A 120 -4.30 14.51 6.06
C LEU A 120 -3.31 15.65 6.05
N THR A 121 -3.75 16.82 6.52
CA THR A 121 -2.90 17.99 6.73
C THR A 121 -2.65 18.15 8.22
N TYR A 122 -1.39 18.11 8.63
CA TYR A 122 -0.92 18.38 9.99
C TYR A 122 -0.34 19.79 10.07
N GLU A 123 -0.75 20.55 11.10
CA GLU A 123 -0.34 21.92 11.37
C GLU A 123 0.54 21.97 12.63
N PRO A 124 1.89 21.88 12.47
CA PRO A 124 2.81 21.83 13.62
C PRO A 124 2.75 23.04 14.52
N HIS A 125 2.46 24.23 13.96
CA HIS A 125 2.41 25.49 14.69
C HIS A 125 1.29 25.57 15.74
N LYS A 126 0.27 24.72 15.63
CA LYS A 126 -0.84 24.61 16.59
C LYS A 126 -0.50 23.80 17.85
N MET A 127 0.68 23.17 17.86
CA MET A 127 1.12 22.33 18.96
C MET A 127 2.45 22.82 19.51
N GLU A 128 2.78 22.39 20.71
CA GLU A 128 4.13 22.61 21.28
C GLU A 128 5.17 21.77 20.58
N ALA A 129 6.44 22.19 20.66
CA ALA A 129 7.55 21.41 20.14
C ALA A 129 7.69 20.10 20.89
N GLY A 130 8.16 19.06 20.21
CA GLY A 130 8.36 17.73 20.76
C GLY A 130 7.81 16.62 19.90
N ALA A 131 7.92 15.41 20.40
CA ALA A 131 7.40 14.23 19.71
C ALA A 131 5.87 14.26 19.64
N PHE A 132 5.32 13.91 18.47
CA PHE A 132 3.88 13.78 18.31
C PHE A 132 3.50 12.42 17.70
N ASN A 133 2.34 11.94 18.12
CA ASN A 133 1.70 10.76 17.56
C ASN A 133 0.19 11.03 17.55
N LYS A 134 -0.38 11.21 16.36
CA LYS A 134 -1.78 11.58 16.18
C LYS A 134 -2.53 10.47 15.47
N VAL A 135 -3.69 10.13 16.00
CA VAL A 135 -4.56 9.09 15.48
C VAL A 135 -5.80 9.73 14.84
N VAL A 136 -6.15 9.23 13.68
CA VAL A 136 -7.33 9.62 12.90
C VAL A 136 -8.20 8.39 12.73
N GLN A 137 -9.47 8.51 13.10
CA GLN A 137 -10.47 7.45 12.99
C GLN A 137 -11.27 7.63 11.70
N VAL A 138 -11.25 6.63 10.84
CA VAL A 138 -12.01 6.58 9.59
C VAL A 138 -13.20 5.66 9.77
N TYR A 139 -14.40 6.20 9.71
CA TYR A 139 -15.66 5.45 9.77
C TYR A 139 -16.24 5.27 8.37
N SER A 140 -16.64 4.07 8.04
CA SER A 140 -17.21 3.71 6.74
C SER A 140 -18.30 2.66 6.90
N ASN A 141 -18.96 2.32 5.79
CA ASN A 141 -19.85 1.16 5.72
C ASN A 141 -19.08 -0.16 5.45
N SER A 142 -17.76 -0.15 5.56
CA SER A 142 -16.93 -1.35 5.47
C SER A 142 -17.36 -2.38 6.52
N VAL A 143 -17.28 -3.67 6.18
CA VAL A 143 -17.55 -4.78 7.11
C VAL A 143 -16.69 -4.71 8.38
N ASP A 144 -15.50 -4.11 8.32
CA ASP A 144 -14.62 -3.86 9.46
C ASP A 144 -15.03 -2.63 10.29
N GLY A 145 -15.92 -1.80 9.77
CA GLY A 145 -16.49 -0.62 10.44
C GLY A 145 -15.54 0.56 10.52
N MET A 146 -14.55 0.53 11.43
CA MET A 146 -13.69 1.66 11.72
C MET A 146 -12.20 1.31 11.57
N HIS A 147 -11.45 2.19 10.91
CA HIS A 147 -10.01 2.07 10.71
C HIS A 147 -9.26 3.23 11.37
N LEU A 148 -8.02 2.96 11.79
CA LEU A 148 -7.13 3.94 12.39
C LEU A 148 -5.99 4.27 11.43
N LEU A 149 -5.82 5.56 11.14
CA LEU A 149 -4.63 6.10 10.50
C LEU A 149 -3.79 6.83 11.54
N THR A 150 -2.48 6.76 11.42
CA THR A 150 -1.56 7.36 12.38
C THR A 150 -0.53 8.21 11.68
N VAL A 151 -0.33 9.43 12.15
CA VAL A 151 0.77 10.30 11.74
C VAL A 151 1.65 10.62 12.96
N SER A 152 2.95 10.54 12.78
CA SER A 152 3.92 10.74 13.85
C SER A 152 5.11 11.57 13.39
N GLY A 153 5.93 12.03 14.33
CA GLY A 153 7.14 12.78 14.06
C GLY A 153 7.64 13.51 15.29
N SER A 154 8.59 14.41 15.11
CA SER A 154 9.12 15.30 16.15
C SER A 154 9.14 16.74 15.63
N SER A 155 8.47 17.65 16.32
CA SER A 155 8.42 19.08 15.99
C SER A 155 9.50 19.82 16.75
N ILE A 156 10.32 20.61 16.03
CA ILE A 156 11.38 21.42 16.62
C ILE A 156 11.08 22.92 16.46
N GLU A 157 11.50 23.71 17.46
CA GLU A 157 11.48 25.18 17.41
C GLU A 157 12.65 25.68 16.54
N LYS A 158 12.39 26.07 15.31
CA LYS A 158 13.30 26.82 14.45
C LYS A 158 12.55 27.87 13.68
#